data_0c7e59f0606038ca71c9672d9e52f2cb
#
_entry.id   0c7e59f0606038ca71c9672d9e52f2cb
#
_cell.length_a   1.000
_cell.length_b   1.000
_cell.length_c   1.000
_cell.angle_alpha   90.00
_cell.angle_beta   90.00
_cell.angle_gamma   90.00
#
_symmetry.space_group_name_H-M   'P 1'
#
loop_
_entity.id
_entity.type
_entity.pdbx_description
1 polymer ?
#
loop_
_entity_poly.entity_id
_entity_poly.type
_entity_poly.pdbx_seq_one_letter_code
_entity_poly.pdbx_strand_id
1 'polypeptide(L)'
;MTCSTSDNVVCKHVRAVKTFYVDLSFLPTGVTAVSATADTADADLMVDEVQVLDVDTTVDPSQGCAGSQLEAGRAILVRLSGGVASDDEVIVTVCWIDSESNEDCRECRVLIEGTA
;
A
#
# COMPACT_ATOMS: atom_id res chain seq x y z
N MET A 1 -5.74 -19.40 -8.78
CA MET A 1 -6.57 -18.48 -7.98
C MET A 1 -6.67 -17.14 -8.69
N THR A 2 -7.86 -16.57 -8.75
CA THR A 2 -8.04 -15.22 -9.30
C THR A 2 -7.85 -14.21 -8.20
N CYS A 3 -6.91 -13.30 -8.38
CA CYS A 3 -6.64 -12.24 -7.43
C CYS A 3 -7.69 -11.13 -7.56
N SER A 4 -8.09 -10.57 -6.45
CA SER A 4 -9.05 -9.48 -6.41
C SER A 4 -8.53 -8.36 -5.51
N THR A 5 -8.68 -7.12 -5.96
CA THR A 5 -8.32 -5.95 -5.17
C THR A 5 -9.50 -5.40 -4.37
N SER A 6 -10.65 -6.04 -4.45
CA SER A 6 -11.77 -5.70 -3.60
C SER A 6 -11.42 -5.81 -2.14
N ASP A 7 -11.71 -5.68 -1.15
CA ASP A 7 -11.33 -5.93 0.26
C ASP A 7 -9.88 -5.58 0.63
N ASN A 8 -9.25 -4.65 -0.09
CA ASN A 8 -7.89 -4.18 0.20
C ASN A 8 -6.81 -5.26 -0.01
N VAL A 9 -7.02 -6.16 -0.94
CA VAL A 9 -6.00 -7.14 -1.33
C VAL A 9 -5.26 -6.64 -2.56
N VAL A 10 -3.95 -6.52 -2.46
CA VAL A 10 -3.08 -6.15 -3.57
C VAL A 10 -2.60 -7.43 -4.24
N CYS A 11 -2.74 -7.51 -5.56
CA CYS A 11 -2.28 -8.64 -6.33
C CYS A 11 -0.93 -8.32 -6.97
N LYS A 12 0.05 -9.18 -6.71
CA LYS A 12 1.41 -9.00 -7.22
C LYS A 12 1.90 -10.29 -7.87
N HIS A 13 2.43 -10.19 -9.08
CA HIS A 13 3.15 -11.31 -9.69
C HIS A 13 4.56 -11.39 -9.08
N VAL A 14 5.09 -12.62 -8.91
CA VAL A 14 6.41 -12.85 -8.29
C VAL A 14 7.53 -12.08 -8.98
N ARG A 15 7.42 -11.84 -10.29
CA ARG A 15 8.44 -11.12 -11.09
C ARG A 15 8.16 -9.64 -11.24
N ALA A 16 7.03 -9.15 -10.73
CA ALA A 16 6.63 -7.77 -10.92
C ALA A 16 7.11 -6.89 -9.78
N VAL A 17 7.38 -5.63 -10.11
CA VAL A 17 7.44 -4.56 -9.12
C VAL A 17 6.05 -3.95 -9.07
N LYS A 18 5.43 -3.93 -7.91
CA LYS A 18 4.05 -3.48 -7.74
C LYS A 18 4.00 -2.25 -6.88
N THR A 19 3.37 -1.20 -7.39
CA THR A 19 3.06 0.00 -6.63
C THR A 19 1.61 -0.06 -6.19
N PHE A 20 1.34 0.21 -4.91
CA PHE A 20 -0.01 0.40 -4.43
C PHE A 20 -0.08 1.62 -3.53
N TYR A 21 -1.30 2.05 -3.21
CA TYR A 21 -1.53 3.26 -2.44
C TYR A 21 -2.42 2.96 -1.24
N VAL A 22 -2.16 3.64 -0.14
CA VAL A 22 -3.03 3.65 1.03
C VAL A 22 -3.77 4.97 1.04
N ASP A 23 -5.11 4.91 1.01
CA ASP A 23 -5.97 6.09 1.01
C ASP A 23 -6.19 6.58 2.43
N LEU A 24 -5.79 7.81 2.70
CA LEU A 24 -5.96 8.46 3.99
C LEU A 24 -7.06 9.54 3.94
N SER A 25 -8.01 9.43 3.02
CA SER A 25 -9.09 10.42 2.88
C SER A 25 -10.01 10.50 4.11
N PHE A 26 -9.93 9.52 5.01
CA PHE A 26 -10.65 9.55 6.28
C PHE A 26 -10.09 10.55 7.29
N LEU A 27 -8.89 11.07 7.06
CA LEU A 27 -8.31 12.08 7.96
C LEU A 27 -9.20 13.33 7.98
N PRO A 28 -9.27 14.03 9.13
CA PRO A 28 -10.05 15.26 9.22
C PRO A 28 -9.60 16.29 8.17
N THR A 29 -10.52 17.16 7.78
CA THR A 29 -10.23 18.23 6.81
C THR A 29 -9.02 19.05 7.27
N GLY A 30 -8.06 19.26 6.39
CA GLY A 30 -6.85 20.01 6.68
C GLY A 30 -5.73 19.21 7.34
N VAL A 31 -5.99 17.94 7.70
CA VAL A 31 -4.98 17.06 8.28
C VAL A 31 -4.36 16.22 7.17
N THR A 32 -3.02 16.19 7.13
CA THR A 32 -2.26 15.42 6.14
C THR A 32 -1.25 14.53 6.84
N ALA A 33 -0.78 13.50 6.15
CA ALA A 33 0.36 12.72 6.62
C ALA A 33 1.64 13.52 6.38
N VAL A 34 2.57 13.47 7.31
CA VAL A 34 3.87 14.16 7.19
C VAL A 34 5.02 13.16 7.03
N SER A 35 4.83 11.91 7.44
CA SER A 35 5.81 10.84 7.22
C SER A 35 5.10 9.50 7.16
N ALA A 36 5.74 8.52 6.53
CA ALA A 36 5.19 7.18 6.40
C ALA A 36 6.30 6.13 6.42
N THR A 37 5.96 4.96 6.93
CA THR A 37 6.81 3.78 6.90
C THR A 37 5.98 2.57 6.47
N ALA A 38 6.64 1.56 5.92
CA ALA A 38 5.97 0.30 5.63
C ALA A 38 6.91 -0.85 5.98
N ASP A 39 6.35 -1.93 6.47
CA ASP A 39 7.10 -3.07 6.94
C ASP A 39 6.33 -4.37 6.70
N THR A 40 7.05 -5.47 6.55
CA THR A 40 6.47 -6.80 6.42
C THR A 40 7.34 -7.81 7.15
N ALA A 41 6.70 -8.81 7.72
CA ALA A 41 7.40 -9.94 8.35
C ALA A 41 7.89 -10.97 7.32
N ASP A 42 7.43 -10.88 6.07
CA ASP A 42 7.86 -11.80 5.02
C ASP A 42 9.28 -11.46 4.55
N ALA A 43 10.20 -12.39 4.70
CA ALA A 43 11.61 -12.16 4.38
C ALA A 43 11.88 -12.07 2.87
N ASP A 44 10.99 -12.60 2.04
CA ASP A 44 11.18 -12.64 0.59
C ASP A 44 10.58 -11.42 -0.12
N LEU A 45 9.65 -10.73 0.52
CA LEU A 45 9.02 -9.53 -0.03
C LEU A 45 9.81 -8.30 0.40
N MET A 46 10.13 -7.45 -0.57
CA MET A 46 10.90 -6.23 -0.33
C MET A 46 10.00 -5.00 -0.45
N VAL A 47 10.10 -4.11 0.52
CA VAL A 47 9.51 -2.77 0.43
C VAL A 47 10.59 -1.84 -0.11
N ASP A 48 10.46 -1.44 -1.37
CA ASP A 48 11.47 -0.64 -2.07
C ASP A 48 11.30 0.85 -1.85
N GLU A 49 10.07 1.32 -1.68
CA GLU A 49 9.78 2.72 -1.53
C GLU A 49 8.49 2.92 -0.72
N VAL A 50 8.51 3.91 0.15
CA VAL A 50 7.34 4.39 0.90
C VAL A 50 7.42 5.90 0.94
N GLN A 51 6.37 6.58 0.48
CA GLN A 51 6.34 8.04 0.58
C GLN A 51 4.91 8.56 0.69
N VAL A 52 4.77 9.68 1.37
CA VAL A 52 3.52 10.43 1.36
C VAL A 52 3.36 11.04 -0.03
N LEU A 53 2.19 10.88 -0.61
CA LEU A 53 1.91 11.39 -1.95
C LEU A 53 1.96 12.91 -1.95
N ASP A 54 2.69 13.49 -2.90
CA ASP A 54 2.90 14.94 -2.97
C ASP A 54 2.12 15.62 -4.10
N VAL A 55 1.40 14.86 -4.92
CA VAL A 55 0.52 15.36 -5.98
C VAL A 55 -0.78 14.58 -6.01
N ASP A 56 -1.85 15.24 -6.42
CA ASP A 56 -3.13 14.55 -6.63
C ASP A 56 -2.97 13.49 -7.72
N THR A 57 -3.48 12.30 -7.47
CA THR A 57 -3.25 11.15 -8.35
C THR A 57 -4.55 10.37 -8.53
N THR A 58 -4.81 9.94 -9.76
CA THR A 58 -5.87 9.00 -10.07
C THR A 58 -5.26 7.61 -10.21
N VAL A 59 -5.81 6.63 -9.51
CA VAL A 59 -5.28 5.27 -9.50
C VAL A 59 -6.32 4.27 -9.98
N ASP A 60 -5.81 3.17 -10.50
CA ASP A 60 -6.59 2.02 -10.91
C ASP A 60 -7.13 1.27 -9.68
N PRO A 61 -8.31 0.66 -9.74
CA PRO A 61 -8.77 -0.24 -8.69
C PRO A 61 -7.82 -1.41 -8.42
N SER A 62 -6.97 -1.78 -9.37
CA SER A 62 -5.97 -2.84 -9.21
C SER A 62 -4.84 -2.47 -8.24
N GLN A 63 -4.73 -1.21 -7.85
CA GLN A 63 -3.70 -0.73 -6.92
C GLN A 63 -4.22 -0.67 -5.48
N GLY A 64 -4.93 -1.69 -5.08
CA GLY A 64 -5.63 -1.92 -3.81
C GLY A 64 -5.19 -1.12 -2.58
N CYS A 65 -5.92 -1.19 -1.51
CA CYS A 65 -5.78 -0.35 -0.32
C CYS A 65 -6.08 1.15 -0.58
N ALA A 66 -6.67 1.50 -1.72
CA ALA A 66 -6.90 2.88 -2.11
C ALA A 66 -8.23 3.08 -2.83
N GLY A 67 -8.75 4.28 -2.76
CA GLY A 67 -9.82 4.74 -3.64
C GLY A 67 -9.28 5.10 -5.03
N SER A 68 -10.16 5.56 -5.92
CA SER A 68 -9.77 5.88 -7.30
C SER A 68 -9.12 7.25 -7.46
N GLN A 69 -9.36 8.17 -6.53
CA GLN A 69 -8.76 9.51 -6.55
C GLN A 69 -8.11 9.79 -5.21
N LEU A 70 -6.84 10.17 -5.25
CA LEU A 70 -6.03 10.41 -4.08
C LEU A 70 -5.53 11.85 -4.08
N GLU A 71 -5.62 12.49 -2.91
CA GLU A 71 -5.15 13.85 -2.72
C GLU A 71 -3.73 13.87 -2.19
N ALA A 72 -2.95 14.87 -2.61
CA ALA A 72 -1.62 15.12 -2.07
C ALA A 72 -1.68 15.26 -0.54
N GLY A 73 -0.76 14.59 0.16
CA GLY A 73 -0.71 14.58 1.61
C GLY A 73 -1.72 13.65 2.28
N ARG A 74 -2.60 13.03 1.52
CA ARG A 74 -3.69 12.18 2.06
C ARG A 74 -3.68 10.79 1.44
N ALA A 75 -2.52 10.34 1.04
CA ALA A 75 -2.29 8.98 0.57
C ALA A 75 -0.81 8.65 0.70
N ILE A 76 -0.51 7.36 0.76
CA ILE A 76 0.85 6.84 0.87
C ILE A 76 1.10 5.91 -0.31
N LEU A 77 2.20 6.13 -1.02
CA LEU A 77 2.68 5.26 -2.08
C LEU A 77 3.60 4.20 -1.48
N VAL A 78 3.37 2.95 -1.84
CA VAL A 78 4.23 1.83 -1.43
C VAL A 78 4.60 1.02 -2.67
N ARG A 79 5.90 0.74 -2.83
CA ARG A 79 6.40 -0.08 -3.93
C ARG A 79 7.03 -1.34 -3.38
N LEU A 80 6.63 -2.48 -3.95
CA LEU A 80 7.06 -3.81 -3.54
C LEU A 80 7.73 -4.54 -4.67
N SER A 81 8.75 -5.35 -4.34
CA SER A 81 9.38 -6.28 -5.26
C SER A 81 9.61 -7.63 -4.57
N GLY A 82 9.96 -8.64 -5.35
CA GLY A 82 10.21 -9.97 -4.81
C GLY A 82 8.96 -10.69 -4.33
N GLY A 83 9.14 -11.56 -3.36
CA GLY A 83 8.09 -12.40 -2.81
C GLY A 83 8.04 -13.80 -3.42
N VAL A 84 7.35 -14.70 -2.75
CA VAL A 84 7.15 -16.08 -3.18
C VAL A 84 5.65 -16.32 -3.37
N ALA A 85 5.28 -16.92 -4.49
CA ALA A 85 3.87 -17.22 -4.77
C ALA A 85 3.32 -18.15 -3.68
N SER A 86 2.15 -17.81 -3.18
CA SER A 86 1.50 -18.53 -2.09
C SER A 86 -0.01 -18.29 -2.15
N ASP A 87 -0.78 -19.21 -1.59
CA ASP A 87 -2.19 -19.02 -1.37
C ASP A 87 -2.46 -18.18 -0.11
N ASP A 88 -1.45 -18.03 0.73
CA ASP A 88 -1.54 -17.20 1.93
C ASP A 88 -1.18 -15.75 1.60
N GLU A 89 -1.97 -14.82 2.11
CA GLU A 89 -1.71 -13.40 1.93
C GLU A 89 -0.58 -12.94 2.86
N VAL A 90 0.28 -12.08 2.33
CA VAL A 90 1.34 -11.44 3.12
C VAL A 90 0.81 -10.11 3.64
N ILE A 91 1.08 -9.79 4.89
CA ILE A 91 0.67 -8.53 5.49
C ILE A 91 1.81 -7.51 5.35
N VAL A 92 1.48 -6.35 4.80
CA VAL A 92 2.35 -5.18 4.79
C VAL A 92 1.70 -4.14 5.69
N THR A 93 2.38 -3.77 6.77
CA THR A 93 1.87 -2.78 7.71
C THR A 93 2.41 -1.41 7.33
N VAL A 94 1.51 -0.49 7.01
CA VAL A 94 1.85 0.88 6.63
C VAL A 94 1.44 1.79 7.77
N CYS A 95 2.41 2.54 8.28
CA CYS A 95 2.20 3.47 9.39
C CYS A 95 2.52 4.90 8.94
N TRP A 96 1.86 5.86 9.54
CA TRP A 96 2.09 7.27 9.23
C TRP A 96 1.95 8.12 10.49
N ILE A 97 2.58 9.30 10.43
CA ILE A 97 2.39 10.35 11.42
C ILE A 97 1.71 11.50 10.68
N ASP A 98 0.62 12.01 11.24
CA ASP A 98 -0.11 13.10 10.61
C ASP A 98 0.37 14.47 11.08
N SER A 99 -0.21 15.53 10.49
CA SER A 99 0.16 16.91 10.80
C SER A 99 -0.21 17.35 12.20
N GLU A 100 -0.98 16.54 12.93
CA GLU A 100 -1.31 16.77 14.33
C GLU A 100 -0.48 15.87 15.27
N SER A 101 0.55 15.23 14.75
CA SER A 101 1.46 14.34 15.48
C SER A 101 0.82 13.06 15.99
N ASN A 102 -0.31 12.66 15.41
CA ASN A 102 -0.91 11.36 15.70
C ASN A 102 -0.29 10.29 14.81
N GLU A 103 0.01 9.14 15.38
CA GLU A 103 0.51 7.99 14.63
C GLU A 103 -0.59 6.94 14.50
N ASP A 104 -0.73 6.37 13.31
CA ASP A 104 -1.66 5.29 13.06
C ASP A 104 -1.11 4.36 11.99
N CYS A 105 -1.67 3.17 11.88
CA CYS A 105 -1.21 2.15 10.96
C CYS A 105 -2.38 1.45 10.31
N ARG A 106 -2.13 0.91 9.12
CA ARG A 106 -3.08 0.07 8.40
C ARG A 106 -2.35 -1.16 7.87
N GLU A 107 -3.00 -2.31 8.00
CA GLU A 107 -2.50 -3.54 7.40
C GLU A 107 -3.08 -3.71 6.01
N CYS A 108 -2.19 -3.87 5.01
CA CYS A 108 -2.56 -4.15 3.64
C CYS A 108 -2.17 -5.59 3.32
N ARG A 109 -3.09 -6.32 2.68
CA ARG A 109 -2.86 -7.72 2.34
C ARG A 109 -2.37 -7.82 0.91
N VAL A 110 -1.32 -8.59 0.69
CA VAL A 110 -0.72 -8.78 -0.63
C VAL A 110 -0.79 -10.27 -0.97
N LEU A 111 -1.42 -10.59 -2.09
CA LEU A 111 -1.42 -11.95 -2.63
C LEU A 111 -0.40 -12.02 -3.74
N ILE A 112 0.60 -12.88 -3.57
CA ILE A 112 1.67 -13.06 -4.54
C ILE A 112 1.39 -14.32 -5.35
N GLU A 113 1.36 -14.17 -6.67
CA GLU A 113 0.98 -15.24 -7.57
C GLU A 113 1.94 -15.35 -8.75
N GLY A 114 1.86 -16.45 -9.48
CA GLY A 114 2.67 -16.72 -10.65
C GLY A 114 3.81 -17.68 -10.38
N THR A 115 4.68 -17.83 -11.36
CA THR A 115 5.85 -18.69 -11.27
C THR A 115 7.12 -17.87 -11.43
N ALA A 116 8.13 -18.22 -10.67
CA ALA A 116 9.43 -17.54 -10.73
C ALA A 116 10.15 -17.80 -12.07
#